data_37fc77c53b0cb03e9cd83f366d29c1ff
#
_entry.id   37fc77c53b0cb03e9cd83f366d29c1ff
#
_cell.length_a   1.000
_cell.length_b   1.000
_cell.length_c   1.000
_cell.angle_alpha   90.00
_cell.angle_beta   90.00
_cell.angle_gamma   90.00
#
_symmetry.space_group_name_H-M   'P 1'
#
loop_
_entity.id
_entity.type
_entity.pdbx_description
1 polymer ?
#
loop_
_entity_poly.entity_id
_entity_poly.type
_entity_poly.pdbx_seq_one_letter_code
_entity_poly.pdbx_strand_id
1 'polypeptide(L)'
;GGNRDYTVTVEETDILSIDVDLSSSIGMGSLKVTPKKKGETKVKVKDNITNEIVELKIKIIDSYLAYAIKESNHPALSNGTVVYLINNESKDCYFFRYSDSKNELSQNPIAKGTYDFSVKLENGFGNSSPTYAIPYLTLNYASDEQGNFTDASTPPTPHKLRFELFDGVTSVNAVINLIQRYLKIDWEQLINKALTRSDYLIIPTLKTTIDNTDYTIIGTLDTRPEIPENILE
;
A
#
# COMPACT_ATOMS: atom_id res chain seq x y z
N GLY A 1 3.03 39.51 4.92
CA GLY A 1 1.80 39.05 5.53
C GLY A 1 0.64 39.35 4.61
N GLY A 2 -0.14 38.36 4.25
CA GLY A 2 -1.35 38.52 3.45
C GLY A 2 -2.43 39.26 4.24
N ASN A 3 -3.40 39.82 3.52
CA ASN A 3 -4.51 40.59 4.08
C ASN A 3 -5.58 39.71 4.77
N ARG A 4 -5.47 38.40 4.68
CA ARG A 4 -6.40 37.39 5.22
C ARG A 4 -7.84 37.45 4.67
N ASP A 5 -8.04 38.11 3.54
CA ASP A 5 -9.33 38.20 2.87
C ASP A 5 -9.27 37.38 1.56
N TYR A 6 -9.56 36.09 1.67
CA TYR A 6 -9.50 35.13 0.58
C TYR A 6 -10.84 34.41 0.39
N THR A 7 -11.18 34.18 -0.87
CA THR A 7 -12.29 33.29 -1.24
C THR A 7 -11.72 32.00 -1.83
N VAL A 8 -12.11 30.86 -1.27
CA VAL A 8 -11.71 29.54 -1.76
C VAL A 8 -12.91 28.84 -2.40
N THR A 9 -12.73 28.37 -3.62
CA THR A 9 -13.78 27.63 -4.36
C THR A 9 -13.22 26.30 -4.88
N VAL A 10 -14.05 25.26 -4.82
CA VAL A 10 -13.77 23.93 -5.36
C VAL A 10 -14.67 23.72 -6.56
N GLU A 11 -14.14 23.30 -7.71
CA GLU A 11 -14.92 23.07 -8.93
C GLU A 11 -15.83 21.84 -8.76
N GLU A 12 -15.27 20.72 -8.27
CA GLU A 12 -15.99 19.45 -8.09
C GLU A 12 -16.10 19.11 -6.60
N THR A 13 -17.17 19.57 -5.95
CA THR A 13 -17.36 19.43 -4.50
C THR A 13 -17.71 18.00 -4.05
N ASP A 14 -18.04 17.11 -4.96
CA ASP A 14 -18.21 15.68 -4.73
C ASP A 14 -16.85 14.92 -4.63
N ILE A 15 -15.77 15.47 -5.20
CA ILE A 15 -14.43 14.88 -5.14
C ILE A 15 -13.76 15.19 -3.80
N LEU A 16 -13.84 16.44 -3.34
CA LEU A 16 -13.25 16.85 -2.07
C LEU A 16 -13.98 18.06 -1.45
N SER A 17 -13.71 18.29 -0.17
CA SER A 17 -14.04 19.56 0.50
C SER A 17 -12.79 20.21 1.06
N ILE A 18 -12.86 21.52 1.25
CA ILE A 18 -11.78 22.32 1.80
C ILE A 18 -12.28 23.09 3.01
N ASP A 19 -11.53 22.99 4.12
CA ASP A 19 -11.66 23.88 5.26
C ASP A 19 -10.49 24.88 5.23
N VAL A 20 -10.81 26.14 5.46
CA VAL A 20 -9.84 27.25 5.44
C VAL A 20 -9.59 27.70 6.86
N ASP A 21 -8.36 27.63 7.31
CA ASP A 21 -7.94 28.18 8.60
C ASP A 21 -6.99 29.36 8.38
N LEU A 22 -7.43 30.55 8.75
CA LEU A 22 -6.68 31.81 8.71
C LEU A 22 -6.26 32.28 10.11
N SER A 23 -6.46 31.46 11.14
CA SER A 23 -6.24 31.83 12.55
C SER A 23 -4.77 31.85 12.99
N SER A 24 -3.84 31.34 12.15
CA SER A 24 -2.43 31.23 12.48
C SER A 24 -1.81 32.59 12.91
N SER A 25 -1.19 32.60 14.08
CA SER A 25 -0.48 33.78 14.63
C SER A 25 0.73 34.22 13.80
N ILE A 26 1.27 33.32 12.97
CA ILE A 26 2.43 33.59 12.11
C ILE A 26 2.06 34.18 10.74
N GLY A 27 0.77 34.47 10.52
CA GLY A 27 0.31 35.13 9.28
C GLY A 27 0.19 34.18 8.08
N MET A 28 0.29 32.86 8.27
CA MET A 28 0.08 31.85 7.23
C MET A 28 -1.31 31.22 7.40
N GLY A 29 -2.09 31.18 6.31
CA GLY A 29 -3.31 30.38 6.27
C GLY A 29 -3.00 28.94 5.89
N SER A 30 -3.91 28.03 6.24
CA SER A 30 -3.86 26.64 5.80
C SER A 30 -5.15 26.22 5.11
N LEU A 31 -5.01 25.35 4.10
CA LEU A 31 -6.11 24.69 3.44
C LEU A 31 -6.09 23.21 3.84
N LYS A 32 -7.10 22.78 4.58
CA LYS A 32 -7.27 21.37 4.93
C LYS A 32 -8.14 20.70 3.87
N VAL A 33 -7.55 19.80 3.09
CA VAL A 33 -8.25 19.02 2.08
C VAL A 33 -8.82 17.75 2.70
N THR A 34 -10.12 17.52 2.52
CA THR A 34 -10.79 16.28 2.92
C THR A 34 -11.28 15.56 1.67
N PRO A 35 -10.67 14.44 1.27
CA PRO A 35 -11.06 13.67 0.11
C PRO A 35 -12.42 12.99 0.34
N LYS A 36 -13.24 12.90 -0.71
CA LYS A 36 -14.56 12.25 -0.70
C LYS A 36 -14.63 11.12 -1.71
N LYS A 37 -14.07 11.31 -2.91
CA LYS A 37 -14.14 10.40 -4.03
C LYS A 37 -12.85 10.51 -4.87
N LYS A 38 -12.48 9.44 -5.56
CA LYS A 38 -11.40 9.49 -6.57
C LYS A 38 -11.78 10.43 -7.71
N GLY A 39 -10.79 11.13 -8.19
CA GLY A 39 -10.94 12.04 -9.32
C GLY A 39 -9.99 13.23 -9.25
N GLU A 40 -10.10 14.12 -10.20
CA GLU A 40 -9.30 15.34 -10.29
C GLU A 40 -10.23 16.54 -10.21
N THR A 41 -9.84 17.56 -9.47
CA THR A 41 -10.58 18.82 -9.36
C THR A 41 -9.62 19.98 -9.22
N LYS A 42 -10.16 21.20 -9.39
CA LYS A 42 -9.42 22.43 -9.19
C LYS A 42 -9.94 23.19 -7.98
N VAL A 43 -9.01 23.73 -7.26
CA VAL A 43 -9.26 24.65 -6.15
C VAL A 43 -8.72 26.02 -6.53
N LYS A 44 -9.58 27.03 -6.49
CA LYS A 44 -9.22 28.42 -6.74
C LYS A 44 -9.18 29.20 -5.45
N VAL A 45 -8.07 29.86 -5.19
CA VAL A 45 -7.88 30.78 -4.07
C VAL A 45 -7.80 32.18 -4.66
N LYS A 46 -8.78 33.01 -4.36
CA LYS A 46 -8.83 34.41 -4.80
C LYS A 46 -8.51 35.33 -3.64
N ASP A 47 -7.54 36.20 -3.81
CA ASP A 47 -7.35 37.36 -2.94
C ASP A 47 -8.41 38.43 -3.28
N ASN A 48 -9.25 38.75 -2.32
CA ASN A 48 -10.39 39.68 -2.55
C ASN A 48 -9.98 41.15 -2.66
N ILE A 49 -8.76 41.49 -2.24
CA ILE A 49 -8.23 42.88 -2.34
C ILE A 49 -7.51 43.07 -3.68
N THR A 50 -6.59 42.16 -4.02
CA THR A 50 -5.80 42.31 -5.26
C THR A 50 -6.51 41.71 -6.48
N ASN A 51 -7.53 40.90 -6.27
CA ASN A 51 -8.21 40.08 -7.27
C ASN A 51 -7.32 39.04 -7.97
N GLU A 52 -6.13 38.78 -7.43
CA GLU A 52 -5.28 37.69 -7.91
C GLU A 52 -5.92 36.33 -7.60
N ILE A 53 -5.77 35.39 -8.54
CA ILE A 53 -6.29 34.02 -8.42
C ILE A 53 -5.15 33.04 -8.57
N VAL A 54 -5.02 32.13 -7.60
CA VAL A 54 -4.15 30.96 -7.69
C VAL A 54 -5.02 29.72 -7.88
N GLU A 55 -4.69 28.91 -8.88
CA GLU A 55 -5.37 27.65 -9.17
C GLU A 55 -4.49 26.48 -8.79
N LEU A 56 -5.04 25.55 -8.00
CA LEU A 56 -4.40 24.32 -7.58
C LEU A 56 -5.15 23.14 -8.22
N LYS A 57 -4.43 22.30 -8.94
CA LYS A 57 -4.94 20.98 -9.38
C LYS A 57 -4.74 19.98 -8.25
N ILE A 58 -5.80 19.28 -7.87
CA ILE A 58 -5.77 18.25 -6.83
C ILE A 58 -6.31 16.96 -7.41
N LYS A 59 -5.52 15.91 -7.36
CA LYS A 59 -5.91 14.55 -7.76
C LYS A 59 -6.07 13.70 -6.51
N ILE A 60 -7.24 13.11 -6.34
CA ILE A 60 -7.54 12.15 -5.26
C ILE A 60 -7.38 10.74 -5.83
N ILE A 61 -6.50 9.99 -5.25
CA ILE A 61 -6.16 8.61 -5.63
C ILE A 61 -6.31 7.67 -4.44
N ASP A 62 -6.38 6.36 -4.71
CA ASP A 62 -6.28 5.37 -3.64
C ASP A 62 -4.91 5.45 -2.96
N SER A 63 -4.88 5.29 -1.66
CA SER A 63 -3.61 5.13 -0.97
C SER A 63 -3.01 3.75 -1.28
N TYR A 64 -1.70 3.63 -1.21
CA TYR A 64 -0.98 2.39 -1.51
C TYR A 64 0.28 2.25 -0.65
N LEU A 65 0.79 1.02 -0.60
CA LEU A 65 2.14 0.71 -0.15
C LEU A 65 2.88 -0.04 -1.26
N ALA A 66 4.18 0.17 -1.37
CA ALA A 66 5.05 -0.62 -2.21
C ALA A 66 5.85 -1.60 -1.34
N TYR A 67 5.88 -2.88 -1.74
CA TYR A 67 6.79 -3.88 -1.20
C TYR A 67 7.89 -4.12 -2.22
N ALA A 68 9.08 -3.56 -1.94
CA ALA A 68 10.24 -3.69 -2.81
C ALA A 68 11.05 -4.93 -2.39
N ILE A 69 11.20 -5.90 -3.29
CA ILE A 69 11.92 -7.15 -3.07
C ILE A 69 13.40 -6.93 -3.29
N LYS A 70 14.19 -7.14 -2.24
CA LYS A 70 15.66 -6.99 -2.25
C LYS A 70 16.37 -8.29 -2.59
N GLU A 71 15.93 -9.38 -1.98
CA GLU A 71 16.48 -10.72 -2.16
C GLU A 71 15.35 -11.72 -2.29
N SER A 72 15.45 -12.61 -3.26
CA SER A 72 14.47 -13.68 -3.45
C SER A 72 15.05 -14.80 -4.29
N ASN A 73 14.74 -16.02 -3.92
CA ASN A 73 14.97 -17.22 -4.74
C ASN A 73 13.68 -17.67 -5.45
N HIS A 74 12.58 -16.92 -5.32
CA HIS A 74 11.33 -17.21 -6.01
C HIS A 74 11.40 -16.74 -7.49
N PRO A 75 11.02 -17.58 -8.47
CA PRO A 75 11.19 -17.25 -9.89
C PRO A 75 10.37 -16.03 -10.33
N ALA A 76 9.15 -15.89 -9.85
CA ALA A 76 8.28 -14.77 -10.22
C ALA A 76 8.58 -13.47 -9.45
N LEU A 77 8.96 -13.59 -8.19
CA LEU A 77 9.25 -12.46 -7.30
C LEU A 77 10.76 -12.28 -7.13
N SER A 78 11.49 -12.20 -8.25
CA SER A 78 12.94 -12.00 -8.23
C SER A 78 13.34 -10.63 -7.70
N ASN A 79 14.62 -10.47 -7.39
CA ASN A 79 15.21 -9.18 -7.00
C ASN A 79 14.81 -8.06 -7.95
N GLY A 80 14.51 -6.89 -7.40
CA GLY A 80 14.03 -5.74 -8.16
C GLY A 80 12.55 -5.80 -8.56
N THR A 81 11.78 -6.80 -8.11
CA THR A 81 10.33 -6.77 -8.22
C THR A 81 9.77 -5.81 -7.18
N VAL A 82 8.84 -4.95 -7.60
CA VAL A 82 8.08 -4.07 -6.72
C VAL A 82 6.61 -4.43 -6.80
N VAL A 83 5.99 -4.70 -5.66
CA VAL A 83 4.57 -5.02 -5.56
C VAL A 83 3.85 -3.84 -4.93
N TYR A 84 2.95 -3.21 -5.68
CA TYR A 84 2.08 -2.16 -5.18
C TYR A 84 0.80 -2.75 -4.62
N LEU A 85 0.51 -2.45 -3.36
CA LEU A 85 -0.67 -2.88 -2.61
C LEU A 85 -1.64 -1.72 -2.56
N ILE A 86 -2.77 -1.81 -3.24
CA ILE A 86 -3.72 -0.70 -3.38
C ILE A 86 -4.81 -0.79 -2.31
N ASN A 87 -5.09 0.33 -1.65
CA ASN A 87 -6.17 0.42 -0.68
C ASN A 87 -7.51 0.62 -1.39
N ASN A 88 -7.98 -0.40 -2.07
CA ASN A 88 -9.29 -0.46 -2.70
C ASN A 88 -10.11 -1.64 -2.16
N GLU A 89 -11.37 -1.74 -2.56
CA GLU A 89 -12.28 -2.79 -2.09
C GLU A 89 -11.79 -4.20 -2.44
N SER A 90 -11.21 -4.36 -3.64
CA SER A 90 -10.70 -5.63 -4.15
C SER A 90 -9.36 -6.03 -3.53
N LYS A 91 -8.67 -5.12 -2.85
CA LYS A 91 -7.29 -5.29 -2.39
C LYS A 91 -6.36 -5.71 -3.53
N ASP A 92 -6.43 -4.96 -4.61
CA ASP A 92 -5.59 -5.22 -5.79
C ASP A 92 -4.11 -5.04 -5.48
N CYS A 93 -3.28 -5.88 -6.08
CA CYS A 93 -1.85 -5.66 -6.14
C CYS A 93 -1.34 -5.74 -7.57
N TYR A 94 -0.32 -4.92 -7.85
CA TYR A 94 0.33 -4.85 -9.16
C TYR A 94 1.81 -5.12 -9.02
N PHE A 95 2.35 -5.94 -9.89
CA PHE A 95 3.74 -6.37 -9.89
C PHE A 95 4.49 -5.63 -10.99
N PHE A 96 5.60 -5.00 -10.63
CA PHE A 96 6.46 -4.28 -11.57
C PHE A 96 7.89 -4.78 -11.48
N ARG A 97 8.64 -4.66 -12.56
CA ARG A 97 10.09 -4.91 -12.60
C ARG A 97 10.84 -3.60 -12.57
N TYR A 98 11.84 -3.55 -11.74
CA TYR A 98 12.83 -2.47 -11.77
C TYR A 98 13.90 -2.80 -12.79
N SER A 99 14.22 -1.85 -13.63
CA SER A 99 15.30 -1.96 -14.62
C SER A 99 16.54 -1.24 -14.10
N ASP A 100 17.54 -2.00 -13.67
CA ASP A 100 18.82 -1.44 -13.19
C ASP A 100 19.52 -0.60 -14.25
N SER A 101 19.42 -1.01 -15.52
CA SER A 101 20.07 -0.30 -16.62
C SER A 101 19.47 1.09 -16.91
N LYS A 102 18.18 1.28 -16.58
CA LYS A 102 17.46 2.54 -16.79
C LYS A 102 17.17 3.28 -15.50
N ASN A 103 17.39 2.64 -14.36
CA ASN A 103 17.04 3.15 -13.02
C ASN A 103 15.54 3.53 -12.90
N GLU A 104 14.66 2.73 -13.54
CA GLU A 104 13.21 2.98 -13.56
C GLU A 104 12.41 1.67 -13.50
N LEU A 105 11.15 1.78 -13.08
CA LEU A 105 10.18 0.70 -13.14
C LEU A 105 9.69 0.48 -14.59
N SER A 106 9.24 -0.73 -14.88
CA SER A 106 8.53 -1.02 -16.13
C SER A 106 7.29 -0.11 -16.25
N GLN A 107 6.97 0.36 -17.47
CA GLN A 107 5.81 1.24 -17.68
C GLN A 107 4.48 0.53 -17.36
N ASN A 108 4.41 -0.77 -17.63
CA ASN A 108 3.24 -1.58 -17.38
C ASN A 108 3.53 -2.63 -16.30
N PRO A 109 2.53 -3.04 -15.53
CA PRO A 109 2.68 -4.15 -14.61
C PRO A 109 2.94 -5.44 -15.38
N ILE A 110 3.80 -6.29 -14.82
CA ILE A 110 4.06 -7.65 -15.36
C ILE A 110 2.97 -8.63 -14.94
N ALA A 111 2.24 -8.31 -13.85
CA ALA A 111 1.10 -9.08 -13.38
C ALA A 111 0.20 -8.23 -12.50
N LYS A 112 -1.05 -8.70 -12.36
CA LYS A 112 -2.02 -8.22 -11.39
C LYS A 112 -2.48 -9.39 -10.51
N GLY A 113 -2.72 -9.10 -9.24
CA GLY A 113 -3.25 -10.05 -8.29
C GLY A 113 -4.04 -9.35 -7.18
N THR A 114 -4.24 -10.05 -6.09
CA THR A 114 -4.81 -9.50 -4.87
C THR A 114 -3.89 -9.78 -3.69
N TYR A 115 -4.03 -9.01 -2.63
CA TYR A 115 -3.26 -9.22 -1.41
C TYR A 115 -4.15 -9.35 -0.20
N ASP A 116 -3.61 -9.94 0.85
CA ASP A 116 -4.22 -9.97 2.17
C ASP A 116 -3.16 -9.94 3.26
N PHE A 117 -3.56 -9.51 4.46
CA PHE A 117 -2.71 -9.55 5.64
C PHE A 117 -3.28 -10.52 6.66
N SER A 118 -2.38 -11.19 7.34
CA SER A 118 -2.69 -12.02 8.49
C SER A 118 -1.69 -11.75 9.60
N VAL A 119 -1.96 -12.29 10.78
CA VAL A 119 -1.11 -12.18 11.95
C VAL A 119 -0.79 -13.55 12.52
N LYS A 120 0.46 -13.76 12.87
CA LYS A 120 0.90 -14.84 13.74
C LYS A 120 1.07 -14.27 15.14
N LEU A 121 0.50 -14.93 16.13
CA LEU A 121 0.72 -14.59 17.53
C LEU A 121 1.77 -15.54 18.11
N GLU A 122 2.80 -14.99 18.73
CA GLU A 122 3.84 -15.77 19.39
C GLU A 122 3.80 -15.54 20.91
N ASN A 123 3.99 -16.62 21.64
CA ASN A 123 4.09 -16.57 23.09
C ASN A 123 5.50 -16.16 23.50
N GLY A 124 5.62 -15.25 24.45
CA GLY A 124 6.89 -14.97 25.12
C GLY A 124 7.35 -16.16 25.96
N PHE A 125 8.62 -16.21 26.25
CA PHE A 125 9.21 -17.25 27.08
C PHE A 125 8.46 -17.38 28.42
N GLY A 126 7.86 -18.55 28.63
CA GLY A 126 7.23 -18.91 29.91
C GLY A 126 5.81 -18.39 30.13
N ASN A 127 5.18 -17.70 29.18
CA ASN A 127 3.82 -17.21 29.29
C ASN A 127 2.85 -17.94 28.36
N SER A 128 1.63 -18.19 28.84
CA SER A 128 0.54 -18.77 28.07
C SER A 128 -0.18 -17.75 27.16
N SER A 129 0.11 -16.46 27.31
CA SER A 129 -0.50 -15.39 26.52
C SER A 129 0.41 -14.94 25.40
N PRO A 130 -0.14 -14.62 24.21
CA PRO A 130 0.64 -14.05 23.12
C PRO A 130 1.27 -12.73 23.56
N THR A 131 2.56 -12.57 23.27
CA THR A 131 3.31 -11.38 23.67
C THR A 131 3.58 -10.43 22.53
N TYR A 132 3.54 -10.92 21.29
CA TYR A 132 3.70 -10.11 20.10
C TYR A 132 3.02 -10.72 18.88
N ALA A 133 2.71 -9.85 17.94
CA ALA A 133 2.05 -10.19 16.69
C ALA A 133 3.01 -9.94 15.52
N ILE A 134 3.18 -10.94 14.66
CA ILE A 134 4.03 -10.86 13.49
C ILE A 134 3.15 -10.71 12.25
N PRO A 135 3.32 -9.64 11.45
CA PRO A 135 2.54 -9.44 10.24
C PRO A 135 3.01 -10.32 9.09
N TYR A 136 2.06 -10.92 8.40
CA TYR A 136 2.28 -11.66 7.16
C TYR A 136 1.52 -11.03 6.01
N LEU A 137 2.19 -10.90 4.88
CA LEU A 137 1.59 -10.55 3.61
C LEU A 137 1.35 -11.81 2.80
N THR A 138 0.14 -11.95 2.27
CA THR A 138 -0.21 -13.00 1.31
C THR A 138 -0.49 -12.34 -0.04
N LEU A 139 0.18 -12.80 -1.08
CA LEU A 139 -0.07 -12.41 -2.46
C LEU A 139 -0.77 -13.56 -3.18
N ASN A 140 -1.88 -13.25 -3.87
CA ASN A 140 -2.60 -14.17 -4.72
C ASN A 140 -2.44 -13.69 -6.17
N TYR A 141 -1.90 -14.52 -7.04
CA TYR A 141 -1.65 -14.20 -8.44
C TYR A 141 -1.80 -15.45 -9.31
N ALA A 142 -1.86 -15.25 -10.62
CA ALA A 142 -1.89 -16.35 -11.57
C ALA A 142 -0.50 -16.60 -12.14
N SER A 143 -0.17 -17.88 -12.35
CA SER A 143 1.11 -18.28 -12.90
C SER A 143 1.00 -19.50 -13.79
N ASP A 144 2.10 -19.81 -14.49
CA ASP A 144 2.31 -21.09 -15.13
C ASP A 144 2.57 -22.22 -14.10
N GLU A 145 2.76 -23.46 -14.60
CA GLU A 145 3.04 -24.62 -13.75
C GLU A 145 4.35 -24.49 -12.96
N GLN A 146 5.26 -23.63 -13.41
CA GLN A 146 6.56 -23.37 -12.76
C GLN A 146 6.51 -22.21 -11.77
N GLY A 147 5.34 -21.53 -11.61
CA GLY A 147 5.16 -20.41 -10.70
C GLY A 147 5.58 -19.06 -11.25
N ASN A 148 5.89 -18.94 -12.55
CA ASN A 148 6.15 -17.67 -13.19
C ASN A 148 4.83 -16.96 -13.55
N PHE A 149 4.83 -15.64 -13.58
CA PHE A 149 3.67 -14.89 -14.07
C PHE A 149 3.32 -15.29 -15.50
N THR A 150 2.01 -15.52 -15.76
CA THR A 150 1.53 -15.87 -17.09
C THR A 150 0.85 -14.70 -17.77
N ASP A 151 0.92 -14.70 -19.10
CA ASP A 151 -0.06 -14.00 -19.92
C ASP A 151 -1.45 -14.66 -19.78
N ALA A 152 -2.49 -13.86 -19.82
CA ALA A 152 -3.89 -14.29 -19.64
C ALA A 152 -4.41 -15.27 -20.72
N SER A 153 -3.57 -15.64 -21.68
CA SER A 153 -3.92 -16.55 -22.79
C SER A 153 -3.87 -18.06 -22.43
N THR A 154 -3.20 -18.39 -21.34
CA THR A 154 -3.17 -19.79 -20.81
C THR A 154 -4.07 -19.85 -19.57
N PRO A 155 -4.86 -20.93 -19.34
CA PRO A 155 -5.67 -20.98 -18.13
C PRO A 155 -4.75 -20.82 -16.91
N PRO A 156 -4.90 -19.72 -16.16
CA PRO A 156 -3.95 -19.39 -15.11
C PRO A 156 -4.13 -20.33 -13.93
N THR A 157 -3.03 -20.87 -13.45
CA THR A 157 -3.03 -21.58 -12.17
C THR A 157 -2.97 -20.58 -11.04
N PRO A 158 -3.94 -20.55 -10.12
CA PRO A 158 -3.91 -19.62 -9.00
C PRO A 158 -2.84 -20.03 -8.00
N HIS A 159 -2.02 -19.10 -7.58
CA HIS A 159 -1.01 -19.26 -6.55
C HIS A 159 -1.24 -18.35 -5.37
N LYS A 160 -0.87 -18.84 -4.22
CA LYS A 160 -0.89 -18.10 -2.97
C LYS A 160 0.50 -18.14 -2.34
N LEU A 161 1.13 -17.00 -2.22
CA LEU A 161 2.43 -16.84 -1.62
C LEU A 161 2.31 -16.00 -0.35
N ARG A 162 2.70 -16.58 0.78
CA ARG A 162 2.65 -15.92 2.09
C ARG A 162 4.05 -15.76 2.64
N PHE A 163 4.37 -14.59 3.13
CA PHE A 163 5.67 -14.31 3.74
C PHE A 163 5.58 -13.29 4.87
N GLU A 164 6.55 -13.37 5.75
CA GLU A 164 6.69 -12.49 6.90
C GLU A 164 7.24 -11.15 6.46
N LEU A 165 6.68 -10.05 7.00
CA LEU A 165 7.09 -8.69 6.66
C LEU A 165 8.21 -8.15 7.54
N PHE A 166 8.60 -8.91 8.57
CA PHE A 166 9.61 -8.51 9.53
C PHE A 166 10.95 -9.18 9.19
N ASP A 167 11.95 -8.39 8.86
CA ASP A 167 13.31 -8.83 8.48
C ASP A 167 14.33 -8.77 9.62
N GLY A 168 13.88 -8.52 10.85
CA GLY A 168 14.73 -8.34 12.02
C GLY A 168 15.35 -6.94 12.17
N VAL A 169 15.28 -6.12 11.13
CA VAL A 169 15.81 -4.73 11.12
C VAL A 169 14.68 -3.72 11.34
N THR A 170 13.55 -3.94 10.69
CA THR A 170 12.37 -3.08 10.82
C THR A 170 11.53 -3.51 12.01
N SER A 171 11.15 -2.59 12.89
CA SER A 171 10.29 -2.93 14.02
C SER A 171 8.89 -3.34 13.54
N VAL A 172 8.31 -4.36 14.18
CA VAL A 172 6.94 -4.81 13.90
C VAL A 172 5.94 -3.66 13.99
N ASN A 173 6.09 -2.78 14.98
CA ASN A 173 5.22 -1.61 15.14
C ASN A 173 5.31 -0.63 13.96
N ALA A 174 6.49 -0.45 13.38
CA ALA A 174 6.66 0.41 12.21
C ALA A 174 5.91 -0.17 10.99
N VAL A 175 6.01 -1.47 10.77
CA VAL A 175 5.27 -2.18 9.71
C VAL A 175 3.77 -2.07 9.91
N ILE A 176 3.27 -2.34 11.12
CA ILE A 176 1.85 -2.22 11.47
C ILE A 176 1.35 -0.79 11.23
N ASN A 177 2.10 0.22 11.65
CA ASN A 177 1.74 1.62 11.45
C ASN A 177 1.63 1.99 9.97
N LEU A 178 2.51 1.49 9.12
CA LEU A 178 2.42 1.70 7.66
C LEU A 178 1.15 1.06 7.10
N ILE A 179 0.89 -0.20 7.44
CA ILE A 179 -0.29 -0.94 6.99
C ILE A 179 -1.58 -0.22 7.41
N GLN A 180 -1.70 0.17 8.68
CA GLN A 180 -2.87 0.90 9.19
C GLN A 180 -3.04 2.26 8.53
N ARG A 181 -1.96 3.00 8.34
CA ARG A 181 -2.00 4.36 7.80
C ARG A 181 -2.39 4.38 6.31
N TYR A 182 -1.77 3.53 5.50
CA TYR A 182 -1.92 3.58 4.03
C TYR A 182 -2.97 2.62 3.50
N LEU A 183 -3.10 1.44 4.07
CA LEU A 183 -4.04 0.43 3.60
C LEU A 183 -5.33 0.35 4.42
N LYS A 184 -5.42 1.15 5.50
CA LYS A 184 -6.60 1.23 6.39
C LYS A 184 -7.03 -0.12 6.95
N ILE A 185 -6.09 -1.02 7.16
CA ILE A 185 -6.37 -2.33 7.74
C ILE A 185 -6.47 -2.18 9.26
N ASP A 186 -7.55 -2.67 9.83
CA ASP A 186 -7.77 -2.74 11.27
C ASP A 186 -6.95 -3.90 11.86
N TRP A 187 -5.78 -3.55 12.39
CA TRP A 187 -4.86 -4.52 12.98
C TRP A 187 -5.39 -5.14 14.26
N GLU A 188 -6.13 -4.39 15.07
CA GLU A 188 -6.76 -4.92 16.28
C GLU A 188 -7.78 -6.00 15.95
N GLN A 189 -8.56 -5.79 14.89
CA GLN A 189 -9.51 -6.79 14.42
C GLN A 189 -8.80 -8.07 13.95
N LEU A 190 -7.66 -7.95 13.25
CA LEU A 190 -6.86 -9.11 12.84
C LEU A 190 -6.30 -9.87 14.04
N ILE A 191 -5.78 -9.18 15.04
CA ILE A 191 -5.28 -9.78 16.29
C ILE A 191 -6.42 -10.49 17.03
N ASN A 192 -7.57 -9.87 17.19
CA ASN A 192 -8.72 -10.47 17.84
C ASN A 192 -9.20 -11.73 17.12
N LYS A 193 -9.22 -11.71 15.79
CA LYS A 193 -9.51 -12.92 15.00
C LYS A 193 -8.48 -14.03 15.25
N ALA A 194 -7.20 -13.69 15.31
CA ALA A 194 -6.15 -14.65 15.60
C ALA A 194 -6.23 -15.25 16.99
N LEU A 195 -6.64 -14.46 18.00
CA LEU A 195 -6.85 -14.93 19.37
C LEU A 195 -8.02 -15.91 19.50
N THR A 196 -9.04 -15.77 18.64
CA THR A 196 -10.26 -16.62 18.68
C THR A 196 -10.17 -17.83 17.76
N ARG A 197 -9.19 -17.91 16.87
CA ARG A 197 -9.05 -18.97 15.86
C ARG A 197 -7.68 -19.61 15.94
N SER A 198 -7.65 -20.90 16.25
CA SER A 198 -6.40 -21.67 16.36
C SER A 198 -5.63 -21.77 15.04
N ASP A 199 -6.31 -21.70 13.91
CA ASP A 199 -5.70 -21.74 12.57
C ASP A 199 -4.83 -20.50 12.26
N TYR A 200 -5.07 -19.38 12.93
CA TYR A 200 -4.19 -18.21 12.83
C TYR A 200 -2.88 -18.34 13.62
N LEU A 201 -2.85 -19.22 14.59
CA LEU A 201 -1.64 -19.48 15.39
C LEU A 201 -0.64 -20.38 14.65
N ILE A 202 -1.08 -21.07 13.61
CA ILE A 202 -0.27 -21.97 12.80
C ILE A 202 -0.15 -21.38 11.41
N ILE A 203 0.81 -20.47 11.23
CA ILE A 203 1.14 -19.94 9.91
C ILE A 203 2.18 -20.87 9.29
N PRO A 204 1.87 -21.50 8.15
CA PRO A 204 2.82 -22.39 7.50
C PRO A 204 4.04 -21.61 7.04
N THR A 205 5.17 -22.28 6.99
CA THR A 205 6.38 -21.76 6.32
C THR A 205 6.02 -21.34 4.89
N LEU A 206 6.74 -20.39 4.35
CA LEU A 206 6.55 -19.93 2.99
C LEU A 206 6.77 -21.09 2.02
N LYS A 207 5.71 -21.56 1.41
CA LYS A 207 5.72 -22.63 0.42
C LYS A 207 4.83 -22.28 -0.74
N THR A 208 5.28 -22.61 -1.94
CA THR A 208 4.37 -22.68 -3.08
C THR A 208 3.71 -24.06 -3.12
N THR A 209 2.56 -24.14 -3.77
CA THR A 209 1.85 -25.41 -3.95
C THR A 209 2.41 -26.25 -5.10
N ILE A 210 3.40 -25.75 -5.86
CA ILE A 210 3.88 -26.39 -7.10
C ILE A 210 4.81 -27.55 -6.82
N ASP A 211 5.77 -27.38 -5.92
CA ASP A 211 6.83 -28.38 -5.67
C ASP A 211 7.17 -28.57 -4.20
N ASN A 212 6.41 -28.00 -3.29
CA ASN A 212 6.71 -27.92 -1.87
C ASN A 212 8.06 -27.26 -1.54
N THR A 213 8.60 -26.44 -2.44
CA THR A 213 9.85 -25.72 -2.22
C THR A 213 9.61 -24.52 -1.32
N ASP A 214 10.44 -24.35 -0.33
CA ASP A 214 10.47 -23.16 0.51
C ASP A 214 11.24 -22.06 -0.19
N TYR A 215 10.65 -20.85 -0.23
CA TYR A 215 11.29 -19.66 -0.80
C TYR A 215 11.62 -18.67 0.29
N THR A 216 12.76 -18.02 0.13
CA THR A 216 13.15 -16.88 0.95
C THR A 216 12.93 -15.61 0.13
N ILE A 217 12.13 -14.71 0.69
CA ILE A 217 11.83 -13.40 0.07
C ILE A 217 12.09 -12.34 1.14
N ILE A 218 13.02 -11.44 0.85
CA ILE A 218 13.38 -10.33 1.72
C ILE A 218 13.08 -9.04 0.98
N GLY A 219 12.33 -8.15 1.62
CA GLY A 219 11.97 -6.87 1.04
C GLY A 219 11.56 -5.87 2.10
N THR A 220 11.16 -4.69 1.67
CA THR A 220 10.73 -3.60 2.55
C THR A 220 9.43 -3.00 2.07
N LEU A 221 8.54 -2.69 3.03
CA LEU A 221 7.39 -1.83 2.79
C LEU A 221 7.84 -0.36 2.80
N ASP A 222 7.44 0.38 1.78
CA ASP A 222 7.67 1.82 1.69
C ASP A 222 6.53 2.47 0.88
N THR A 223 6.43 3.78 0.96
CA THR A 223 5.60 4.60 0.08
C THR A 223 6.34 5.06 -1.17
N ARG A 224 7.60 4.72 -1.26
CA ARG A 224 8.49 4.92 -2.41
C ARG A 224 8.93 3.57 -2.96
N PRO A 225 9.09 3.39 -4.25
CA PRO A 225 8.90 4.33 -5.35
C PRO A 225 7.43 4.70 -5.58
N GLU A 226 7.20 5.81 -6.30
CA GLU A 226 5.85 6.21 -6.67
C GLU A 226 5.24 5.20 -7.65
N ILE A 227 3.94 4.95 -7.48
CA ILE A 227 3.21 4.06 -8.39
C ILE A 227 3.11 4.71 -9.77
N PRO A 228 3.30 3.96 -10.87
CA PRO A 228 3.09 4.48 -12.21
C PRO A 228 1.66 5.03 -12.38
N GLU A 229 1.53 6.25 -12.95
CA GLU A 229 0.26 6.98 -13.03
C GLU A 229 -0.86 6.18 -13.71
N ASN A 230 -0.52 5.38 -14.72
CA ASN A 230 -1.46 4.57 -15.48
C ASN A 230 -2.18 3.46 -14.67
N ILE A 231 -1.77 3.24 -13.42
CA ILE A 231 -2.41 2.26 -12.53
C ILE A 231 -3.55 2.88 -11.72
N LEU A 232 -3.50 4.18 -11.50
CA LEU A 232 -4.43 4.90 -10.62
C LEU A 232 -5.58 5.58 -11.39
N GLU A 233 -5.56 5.49 -12.71
CA GLU A 233 -6.64 5.92 -13.60
C GLU A 233 -7.69 4.80 -13.74
#